data_4c81636ca453e137b5be60c451b9e2f6
#
_entry.id   4c81636ca453e137b5be60c451b9e2f6
#
_cell.length_a   1.000
_cell.length_b   1.000
_cell.length_c   1.000
_cell.angle_alpha   90.00
_cell.angle_beta   90.00
_cell.angle_gamma   90.00
#
_symmetry.space_group_name_H-M   'P 1'
#
loop_
_entity.id
_entity.type
_entity.pdbx_description
1 polymer ?
#
loop_
_entity_poly.entity_id
_entity_poly.type
_entity_poly.pdbx_seq_one_letter_code
_entity_poly.pdbx_strand_id
1 'polypeptide(L)'
;KIMISRVFTVYQLTHFLKYELHKTIHDYKINIIIIPDLLSMFLQEAEMDLNEVEFLVTEIIDILKVITHEGKVLLISSLSLDDQASPFIKDLENKIVKCFSKCVAIDKNKTNEKFKISIQQKQSVDYVAVKKYLSLTAEDVLTAIAR
;
A
#
# COMPACT_ATOMS: atom_id res chain seq x y z
N LYS A 1 19.72 -6.59 -7.13
CA LYS A 1 18.94 -7.72 -7.67
C LYS A 1 17.47 -7.50 -7.31
N ILE A 2 16.58 -7.57 -8.29
CA ILE A 2 15.13 -7.50 -8.09
C ILE A 2 14.60 -8.93 -8.18
N MET A 3 13.72 -9.28 -7.25
CA MET A 3 12.93 -10.51 -7.28
C MET A 3 11.47 -10.15 -7.51
N ILE A 4 10.79 -10.91 -8.34
CA ILE A 4 9.37 -10.71 -8.64
C ILE A 4 8.64 -12.00 -8.28
N SER A 5 7.66 -11.90 -7.38
CA SER A 5 6.69 -12.95 -7.11
C SER A 5 5.36 -12.55 -7.73
N ARG A 6 4.69 -13.48 -8.37
CA ARG A 6 3.38 -13.24 -8.99
C ARG A 6 2.32 -14.06 -8.28
N VAL A 7 1.28 -13.40 -7.86
CA VAL A 7 0.09 -14.00 -7.26
C VAL A 7 -1.14 -13.57 -8.07
N PHE A 8 -2.13 -14.43 -8.16
CA PHE A 8 -3.33 -14.21 -8.98
C PHE A 8 -4.60 -14.06 -8.15
N THR A 9 -4.57 -14.52 -6.89
CA THR A 9 -5.71 -14.44 -5.97
C THR A 9 -5.25 -13.91 -4.62
N VAL A 10 -6.19 -13.37 -3.86
CA VAL A 10 -5.93 -12.90 -2.49
C VAL A 10 -5.49 -14.05 -1.57
N TYR A 11 -6.01 -15.25 -1.79
CA TYR A 11 -5.60 -16.45 -1.03
C TYR A 11 -4.15 -16.82 -1.28
N GLN A 12 -3.69 -16.75 -2.54
CA GLN A 12 -2.28 -16.96 -2.87
C GLN A 12 -1.39 -15.88 -2.24
N LEU A 13 -1.83 -14.62 -2.24
CA LEU A 13 -1.13 -13.54 -1.58
C LEU A 13 -0.99 -13.82 -0.08
N THR A 14 -2.09 -14.13 0.60
CA THR A 14 -2.12 -14.44 2.03
C THR A 14 -1.21 -15.63 2.35
N HIS A 15 -1.30 -16.71 1.57
CA HIS A 15 -0.44 -17.89 1.73
C HIS A 15 1.04 -17.53 1.59
N PHE A 16 1.40 -16.80 0.53
CA PHE A 16 2.78 -16.37 0.29
C PHE A 16 3.32 -15.50 1.44
N LEU A 17 2.55 -14.50 1.88
CA LEU A 17 2.94 -13.63 2.97
C LEU A 17 3.16 -14.39 4.28
N LYS A 18 2.28 -15.35 4.57
CA LYS A 18 2.27 -16.12 5.82
C LYS A 18 3.38 -17.16 5.91
N TYR A 19 3.64 -17.87 4.83
CA TYR A 19 4.48 -19.06 4.85
C TYR A 19 5.81 -18.93 4.11
N GLU A 20 5.91 -18.05 3.11
CA GLU A 20 7.06 -17.99 2.22
C GLU A 20 7.85 -16.69 2.34
N LEU A 21 7.19 -15.56 2.60
CA LEU A 21 7.84 -14.26 2.54
C LEU A 21 8.96 -14.11 3.55
N HIS A 22 8.76 -14.56 4.81
CA HIS A 22 9.78 -14.45 5.85
C HIS A 22 11.08 -15.20 5.45
N LYS A 23 10.94 -16.43 4.95
CA LYS A 23 12.07 -17.21 4.43
C LYS A 23 12.73 -16.51 3.25
N THR A 24 11.93 -16.00 2.32
CA THR A 24 12.43 -15.27 1.14
C THR A 24 13.23 -14.04 1.54
N ILE A 25 12.77 -13.26 2.51
CA ILE A 25 13.51 -12.09 3.04
C ILE A 25 14.86 -12.51 3.56
N HIS A 26 14.91 -13.56 4.38
CA HIS A 26 16.14 -14.05 4.99
C HIS A 26 17.13 -14.59 3.94
N ASP A 27 16.66 -15.48 3.07
CA ASP A 27 17.51 -16.19 2.10
C ASP A 27 18.12 -15.24 1.05
N TYR A 28 17.37 -14.21 0.66
CA TYR A 28 17.77 -13.26 -0.38
C TYR A 28 18.21 -11.89 0.15
N LYS A 29 18.20 -11.67 1.47
CA LYS A 29 18.56 -10.42 2.15
C LYS A 29 17.78 -9.23 1.59
N ILE A 30 16.46 -9.38 1.53
CA ILE A 30 15.56 -8.36 0.99
C ILE A 30 15.42 -7.22 2.00
N ASN A 31 15.62 -5.98 1.55
CA ASN A 31 15.48 -4.78 2.37
C ASN A 31 14.24 -3.95 2.01
N ILE A 32 13.66 -4.18 0.83
CA ILE A 32 12.51 -3.44 0.33
C ILE A 32 11.51 -4.43 -0.26
N ILE A 33 10.25 -4.31 0.15
CA ILE A 33 9.11 -5.03 -0.42
C ILE A 33 8.19 -4.01 -1.05
N ILE A 34 7.77 -4.28 -2.28
CA ILE A 34 6.79 -3.43 -2.99
C ILE A 34 5.58 -4.30 -3.33
N ILE A 35 4.41 -3.89 -2.83
CA ILE A 35 3.13 -4.52 -3.13
C ILE A 35 2.25 -3.47 -3.81
N PRO A 36 2.22 -3.42 -5.15
CA PRO A 36 1.39 -2.45 -5.85
C PRO A 36 -0.09 -2.82 -5.67
N ASP A 37 -0.89 -1.81 -5.38
CA ASP A 37 -2.35 -1.88 -5.30
C ASP A 37 -2.90 -3.06 -4.47
N LEU A 38 -2.51 -3.05 -3.18
CA LEU A 38 -2.85 -4.13 -2.24
C LEU A 38 -4.36 -4.43 -2.17
N LEU A 39 -5.22 -3.41 -2.35
CA LEU A 39 -6.66 -3.55 -2.21
C LEU A 39 -7.33 -4.08 -3.49
N SER A 40 -6.75 -3.85 -4.68
CA SER A 40 -7.38 -4.21 -5.96
C SER A 40 -7.68 -5.69 -6.09
N MET A 41 -6.85 -6.56 -5.51
CA MET A 41 -7.06 -8.00 -5.55
C MET A 41 -8.34 -8.42 -4.83
N PHE A 42 -8.67 -7.76 -3.71
CA PHE A 42 -9.91 -8.03 -2.96
C PHE A 42 -11.16 -7.57 -3.72
N LEU A 43 -11.04 -6.49 -4.50
CA LEU A 43 -12.15 -5.92 -5.28
C LEU A 43 -12.45 -6.72 -6.55
N GLN A 44 -11.52 -7.54 -7.01
CA GLN A 44 -11.67 -8.39 -8.18
C GLN A 44 -12.29 -9.75 -7.88
N GLU A 45 -12.30 -10.18 -6.62
CA GLU A 45 -12.89 -11.44 -6.16
C GLU A 45 -14.41 -11.25 -5.97
N ALA A 46 -15.17 -11.36 -7.06
CA ALA A 46 -16.61 -11.04 -7.11
C ALA A 46 -17.49 -11.92 -6.20
N GLU A 47 -17.01 -13.08 -5.75
CA GLU A 47 -17.74 -14.05 -4.95
C GLU A 47 -17.39 -14.02 -3.45
N MET A 48 -16.46 -13.14 -3.04
CA MET A 48 -16.01 -13.09 -1.65
C MET A 48 -17.00 -12.36 -0.76
N ASP A 49 -17.37 -12.95 0.37
CA ASP A 49 -18.19 -12.28 1.38
C ASP A 49 -17.42 -11.11 2.03
N LEU A 50 -18.14 -10.03 2.36
CA LEU A 50 -17.55 -8.83 2.97
C LEU A 50 -16.83 -9.12 4.29
N ASN A 51 -17.33 -10.04 5.11
CA ASN A 51 -16.69 -10.45 6.35
C ASN A 51 -15.36 -11.19 6.07
N GLU A 52 -15.31 -11.99 5.01
CA GLU A 52 -14.11 -12.69 4.58
C GLU A 52 -13.06 -11.71 4.07
N VAL A 53 -13.46 -10.71 3.27
CA VAL A 53 -12.58 -9.62 2.83
C VAL A 53 -11.97 -8.90 4.03
N GLU A 54 -12.79 -8.50 5.01
CA GLU A 54 -12.32 -7.81 6.21
C GLU A 54 -11.35 -8.67 7.02
N PHE A 55 -11.65 -9.95 7.18
CA PHE A 55 -10.77 -10.90 7.86
C PHE A 55 -9.41 -11.02 7.17
N LEU A 56 -9.39 -11.26 5.86
CA LEU A 56 -8.14 -11.42 5.11
C LEU A 56 -7.32 -10.13 5.04
N VAL A 57 -7.95 -8.97 4.87
CA VAL A 57 -7.27 -7.69 4.94
C VAL A 57 -6.59 -7.50 6.29
N THR A 58 -7.30 -7.81 7.38
CA THR A 58 -6.76 -7.70 8.73
C THR A 58 -5.58 -8.66 8.94
N GLU A 59 -5.71 -9.92 8.50
CA GLU A 59 -4.64 -10.91 8.58
C GLU A 59 -3.39 -10.46 7.80
N ILE A 60 -3.56 -9.98 6.57
CA ILE A 60 -2.45 -9.47 5.75
C ILE A 60 -1.76 -8.28 6.43
N ILE A 61 -2.53 -7.33 6.94
CA ILE A 61 -2.00 -6.17 7.65
C ILE A 61 -1.14 -6.60 8.84
N ASP A 62 -1.60 -7.56 9.64
CA ASP A 62 -0.88 -8.00 10.82
C ASP A 62 0.40 -8.76 10.46
N ILE A 63 0.37 -9.59 9.42
CA ILE A 63 1.57 -10.23 8.88
C ILE A 63 2.59 -9.17 8.42
N LEU A 64 2.14 -8.18 7.64
CA LEU A 64 3.03 -7.14 7.12
C LEU A 64 3.65 -6.28 8.23
N LYS A 65 2.89 -5.99 9.32
CA LYS A 65 3.43 -5.30 10.49
C LYS A 65 4.55 -6.10 11.16
N VAL A 66 4.33 -7.40 11.37
CA VAL A 66 5.34 -8.28 11.98
C VAL A 66 6.60 -8.29 11.12
N ILE A 67 6.47 -8.52 9.82
CA ILE A 67 7.59 -8.60 8.88
C ILE A 67 8.39 -7.28 8.84
N THR A 68 7.72 -6.14 8.81
CA THR A 68 8.39 -4.83 8.75
C THR A 68 9.08 -4.48 10.07
N HIS A 69 8.48 -4.87 11.20
CA HIS A 69 9.05 -4.60 12.51
C HIS A 69 10.25 -5.48 12.82
N GLU A 70 10.14 -6.79 12.60
CA GLU A 70 11.19 -7.78 12.90
C GLU A 70 12.29 -7.79 11.84
N GLY A 71 11.89 -7.72 10.57
CA GLY A 71 12.82 -7.86 9.43
C GLY A 71 13.60 -6.60 9.08
N LYS A 72 13.31 -5.45 9.70
CA LYS A 72 13.86 -4.13 9.30
C LYS A 72 13.72 -3.86 7.81
N VAL A 73 12.61 -4.31 7.22
CA VAL A 73 12.29 -4.21 5.80
C VAL A 73 11.41 -3.00 5.55
N LEU A 74 11.72 -2.22 4.53
CA LEU A 74 10.86 -1.15 4.07
C LEU A 74 9.73 -1.75 3.21
N LEU A 75 8.48 -1.56 3.63
CA LEU A 75 7.30 -1.92 2.85
C LEU A 75 6.75 -0.68 2.14
N ILE A 76 6.56 -0.80 0.84
CA ILE A 76 5.91 0.21 0.00
C ILE A 76 4.68 -0.42 -0.64
N SER A 77 3.54 0.24 -0.49
CA SER A 77 2.30 -0.17 -1.17
C SER A 77 1.61 1.05 -1.77
N SER A 78 0.87 0.84 -2.84
CA SER A 78 -0.03 1.83 -3.41
C SER A 78 -1.48 1.41 -3.22
N LEU A 79 -2.37 2.38 -3.16
CA LEU A 79 -3.82 2.21 -3.17
C LEU A 79 -4.39 3.12 -4.24
N SER A 80 -5.25 2.56 -5.09
CA SER A 80 -6.05 3.37 -6.02
C SER A 80 -7.35 3.73 -5.31
N LEU A 81 -7.48 5.00 -4.92
CA LEU A 81 -8.65 5.48 -4.20
C LEU A 81 -9.74 5.90 -5.21
N ASP A 82 -10.95 5.38 -5.03
CA ASP A 82 -12.12 5.79 -5.79
C ASP A 82 -13.04 6.63 -4.90
N ASP A 83 -13.29 7.88 -5.31
CA ASP A 83 -14.21 8.79 -4.60
C ASP A 83 -15.64 8.24 -4.52
N GLN A 84 -16.01 7.37 -5.47
CA GLN A 84 -17.33 6.72 -5.52
C GLN A 84 -17.38 5.36 -4.83
N ALA A 85 -16.26 4.91 -4.24
CA ALA A 85 -16.21 3.65 -3.52
C ALA A 85 -17.24 3.56 -2.39
N SER A 86 -17.77 2.36 -2.17
CA SER A 86 -18.73 2.10 -1.09
C SER A 86 -18.15 2.46 0.28
N PRO A 87 -18.99 2.73 1.31
CA PRO A 87 -18.50 2.98 2.67
C PRO A 87 -17.62 1.87 3.21
N PHE A 88 -17.92 0.61 2.87
CA PHE A 88 -17.12 -0.56 3.25
C PHE A 88 -15.69 -0.48 2.68
N ILE A 89 -15.57 -0.19 1.39
CA ILE A 89 -14.25 -0.05 0.74
C ILE A 89 -13.45 1.09 1.35
N LYS A 90 -14.09 2.23 1.63
CA LYS A 90 -13.45 3.36 2.30
C LYS A 90 -12.97 3.01 3.71
N ASP A 91 -13.70 2.17 4.43
CA ASP A 91 -13.25 1.69 5.74
C ASP A 91 -12.01 0.79 5.62
N LEU A 92 -11.99 -0.14 4.65
CA LEU A 92 -10.81 -0.97 4.37
C LEU A 92 -9.59 -0.13 3.97
N GLU A 93 -9.76 0.86 3.09
CA GLU A 93 -8.72 1.81 2.71
C GLU A 93 -8.14 2.51 3.95
N ASN A 94 -9.03 3.03 4.82
CA ASN A 94 -8.62 3.68 6.06
C ASN A 94 -7.87 2.72 7.00
N LYS A 95 -8.29 1.46 7.11
CA LYS A 95 -7.59 0.44 7.91
C LYS A 95 -6.18 0.21 7.38
N ILE A 96 -6.02 0.06 6.07
CA ILE A 96 -4.72 -0.13 5.42
C ILE A 96 -3.84 1.10 5.64
N VAL A 97 -4.34 2.31 5.34
CA VAL A 97 -3.61 3.57 5.49
C VAL A 97 -3.09 3.76 6.92
N LYS A 98 -3.93 3.47 7.93
CA LYS A 98 -3.56 3.57 9.36
C LYS A 98 -2.43 2.63 9.77
N CYS A 99 -2.12 1.61 9.00
CA CYS A 99 -1.05 0.66 9.30
C CYS A 99 0.34 1.14 8.86
N PHE A 100 0.39 2.11 7.95
CA PHE A 100 1.64 2.66 7.46
C PHE A 100 2.09 3.85 8.31
N SER A 101 3.41 3.98 8.50
CA SER A 101 4.00 5.13 9.24
C SER A 101 3.98 6.42 8.44
N LYS A 102 3.99 6.31 7.11
CA LYS A 102 3.93 7.44 6.18
C LYS A 102 3.00 7.12 5.02
N CYS A 103 2.18 8.09 4.65
CA CYS A 103 1.33 8.01 3.48
C CYS A 103 1.59 9.21 2.57
N VAL A 104 1.64 8.95 1.27
CA VAL A 104 1.78 9.99 0.25
C VAL A 104 0.54 9.92 -0.61
N ALA A 105 -0.30 10.96 -0.55
CA ALA A 105 -1.43 11.09 -1.46
C ALA A 105 -1.02 11.92 -2.67
N ILE A 106 -1.37 11.43 -3.85
CA ILE A 106 -1.09 12.06 -5.15
C ILE A 106 -2.41 12.33 -5.84
N ASP A 107 -2.82 13.59 -5.88
CA ASP A 107 -4.06 14.01 -6.54
C ASP A 107 -3.73 14.66 -7.88
N LYS A 108 -4.35 14.20 -8.96
CA LYS A 108 -4.26 14.86 -10.26
C LYS A 108 -5.30 15.97 -10.35
N ASN A 109 -4.86 17.20 -10.56
CA ASN A 109 -5.78 18.30 -10.84
C ASN A 109 -6.35 18.15 -12.25
N LYS A 110 -7.67 18.02 -12.37
CA LYS A 110 -8.37 17.81 -13.65
C LYS A 110 -8.27 18.99 -14.63
N THR A 111 -7.92 20.20 -14.13
CA THR A 111 -7.97 21.44 -14.94
C THR A 111 -6.62 21.87 -15.51
N ASN A 112 -5.49 21.47 -14.91
CA ASN A 112 -4.18 22.02 -15.29
C ASN A 112 -3.04 20.98 -15.34
N GLU A 113 -3.36 19.69 -15.41
CA GLU A 113 -2.41 18.55 -15.45
C GLU A 113 -1.34 18.55 -14.32
N LYS A 114 -1.53 19.35 -13.29
CA LYS A 114 -0.63 19.38 -12.14
C LYS A 114 -1.00 18.35 -11.12
N PHE A 115 0.01 17.75 -10.50
CA PHE A 115 -0.17 16.84 -9.40
C PHE A 115 -0.01 17.58 -8.08
N LYS A 116 -0.92 17.31 -7.15
CA LYS A 116 -0.83 17.74 -5.77
C LYS A 116 -0.35 16.58 -4.93
N ILE A 117 0.79 16.72 -4.29
CA ILE A 117 1.36 15.71 -3.41
C ILE A 117 1.18 16.17 -1.96
N SER A 118 0.55 15.35 -1.14
CA SER A 118 0.44 15.57 0.29
C SER A 118 1.05 14.38 1.04
N ILE A 119 1.88 14.68 2.06
CA ILE A 119 2.54 13.68 2.88
C ILE A 119 1.87 13.71 4.25
N GLN A 120 1.43 12.54 4.70
CA GLN A 120 0.91 12.32 6.05
C GLN A 120 1.87 11.41 6.79
N GLN A 121 2.25 11.80 8.01
CA GLN A 121 3.13 11.01 8.87
C GLN A 121 2.43 10.75 10.21
N LYS A 122 2.48 9.51 10.67
CA LYS A 122 1.95 9.13 11.97
C LYS A 122 2.85 9.71 13.07
N GLN A 123 2.30 10.56 13.92
CA GLN A 123 2.93 10.97 15.18
C GLN A 123 2.20 10.27 16.33
N SER A 124 2.87 9.34 16.94
CA SER A 124 2.60 8.53 18.15
C SER A 124 1.17 8.11 18.52
N VAL A 125 0.11 8.74 18.08
CA VAL A 125 -1.30 8.30 18.28
C VAL A 125 -2.23 8.76 17.15
N ASP A 126 -1.96 9.89 16.45
CA ASP A 126 -2.80 10.43 15.40
C ASP A 126 -2.00 10.84 14.15
N TYR A 127 -2.64 10.73 12.97
CA TYR A 127 -2.06 11.24 11.73
C TYR A 127 -2.09 12.77 11.73
N VAL A 128 -0.94 13.40 11.91
CA VAL A 128 -0.79 14.83 11.64
C VAL A 128 -0.49 14.99 10.15
N ALA A 129 -1.41 15.59 9.43
CA ALA A 129 -1.21 15.98 8.04
C ALA A 129 -0.14 17.07 7.97
N VAL A 130 1.09 16.70 7.68
CA VAL A 130 2.11 17.67 7.27
C VAL A 130 1.82 18.02 5.81
N LYS A 131 0.97 19.03 5.60
CA LYS A 131 0.64 19.54 4.26
C LYS A 131 1.85 20.26 3.67
N LYS A 132 2.76 19.52 3.07
CA LYS A 132 3.76 20.09 2.18
C LYS A 132 3.22 20.02 0.76
N TYR A 133 2.64 21.09 0.27
CA TYR A 133 2.15 21.18 -1.09
C TYR A 133 3.35 21.40 -2.03
N LEU A 134 3.69 20.39 -2.81
CA LEU A 134 4.56 20.51 -3.97
C LEU A 134 3.68 20.43 -5.22
N SER A 135 3.56 21.52 -5.96
CA SER A 135 2.93 21.45 -7.27
C SER A 135 4.00 20.99 -8.27
N LEU A 136 3.98 19.72 -8.63
CA LEU A 136 4.87 19.15 -9.63
C LEU A 136 4.12 18.96 -10.95
N THR A 137 4.79 19.19 -12.07
CA THR A 137 4.31 18.79 -13.39
C THR A 137 4.66 17.31 -13.64
N ALA A 138 4.02 16.69 -14.64
CA ALA A 138 4.37 15.35 -15.06
C ALA A 138 5.86 15.23 -15.46
N GLU A 139 6.43 16.28 -16.06
CA GLU A 139 7.85 16.35 -16.44
C GLU A 139 8.78 16.40 -15.23
N ASP A 140 8.39 17.11 -14.15
CA ASP A 140 9.17 17.15 -12.91
C ASP A 140 9.27 15.75 -12.28
N VAL A 141 8.17 14.97 -12.30
CA VAL A 141 8.12 13.60 -11.76
C VAL A 141 8.98 12.67 -12.62
N LEU A 142 8.87 12.73 -13.95
CA LEU A 142 9.66 11.92 -14.87
C LEU A 142 11.15 12.25 -14.76
N THR A 143 11.52 13.51 -14.60
CA THR A 143 12.91 13.94 -14.42
C THR A 143 13.49 13.48 -13.08
N ALA A 144 12.68 13.40 -12.03
CA ALA A 144 13.10 12.90 -10.72
C ALA A 144 13.33 11.36 -10.71
N ILE A 145 12.59 10.61 -11.54
CA ILE A 145 12.71 9.14 -11.66
C ILE A 145 13.91 8.76 -12.56
N ALA A 146 14.30 9.63 -13.51
CA ALA A 146 15.38 9.37 -14.46
C ALA A 146 16.79 9.68 -13.91
N ARG A 147 16.89 10.18 -12.68
CA ARG A 147 18.15 10.41 -11.93
C ARG A 147 18.38 9.36 -10.87
#